data_6e0a44efbd06e054f0d5cdd623271ce4
#
_entry.id   6e0a44efbd06e054f0d5cdd623271ce4
#
_cell.length_a   1.000
_cell.length_b   1.000
_cell.length_c   1.000
_cell.angle_alpha   90.00
_cell.angle_beta   90.00
_cell.angle_gamma   90.00
#
_symmetry.space_group_name_H-M   'P 1'
#
loop_
_entity.id
_entity.type
_entity.pdbx_description
1 polymer ?
#
loop_
_entity_poly.entity_id
_entity_poly.type
_entity_poly.pdbx_seq_one_letter_code
_entity_poly.pdbx_strand_id
1 'polypeptide(L)'
;MEFVETSVFTAQVQSLLTDDEYRMLQKTLIENPRAGSVIRGTGGIRKVRTSLAARGKRGGARVIYFIVHEDQIGLLFVYAKNLQADLSPAQKKTLTLVVKQWQAKRNS
;
A
#
# COMPACT_ATOMS: atom_id res chain seq x y z
N MET A 1 5.42 3.24 -15.14
CA MET A 1 4.59 3.04 -13.91
C MET A 1 4.77 4.22 -12.97
N GLU A 2 3.68 4.85 -12.59
CA GLU A 2 3.68 5.97 -11.66
C GLU A 2 3.16 5.50 -10.30
N PHE A 3 3.84 5.92 -9.22
CA PHE A 3 3.38 5.68 -7.85
C PHE A 3 2.92 6.99 -7.24
N VAL A 4 1.66 7.02 -6.81
CA VAL A 4 1.08 8.17 -6.13
C VAL A 4 0.93 7.80 -4.65
N GLU A 5 1.58 8.57 -3.78
CA GLU A 5 1.56 8.32 -2.34
C GLU A 5 0.53 9.24 -1.66
N THR A 6 -0.23 8.68 -0.71
CA THR A 6 -0.97 9.55 0.22
C THR A 6 0.04 10.21 1.16
N SER A 7 -0.35 11.33 1.75
CA SER A 7 0.53 12.01 2.73
C SER A 7 0.83 11.11 3.94
N VAL A 8 -0.14 10.29 4.34
CA VAL A 8 0.05 9.33 5.43
C VAL A 8 1.09 8.28 5.05
N PHE A 9 0.99 7.72 3.84
CA PHE A 9 1.95 6.74 3.35
C PHE A 9 3.36 7.33 3.30
N THR A 10 3.51 8.54 2.76
CA THR A 10 4.81 9.21 2.67
C THR A 10 5.48 9.32 4.04
N ALA A 11 4.72 9.74 5.05
CA ALA A 11 5.25 9.86 6.41
C ALA A 11 5.61 8.49 7.01
N GLN A 12 4.78 7.48 6.77
CA GLN A 12 5.00 6.14 7.32
C GLN A 12 6.18 5.41 6.68
N VAL A 13 6.30 5.48 5.35
CA VAL A 13 7.31 4.72 4.63
C VAL A 13 8.72 5.15 5.00
N GLN A 14 8.92 6.43 5.26
CA GLN A 14 10.23 6.96 5.65
C GLN A 14 10.72 6.36 6.97
N SER A 15 9.82 6.08 7.91
CA SER A 15 10.18 5.51 9.19
C SER A 15 10.22 3.98 9.20
N LEU A 16 9.52 3.32 8.29
CA LEU A 16 9.38 1.86 8.28
C LEU A 16 10.32 1.15 7.31
N LEU A 17 10.54 1.70 6.12
CA LEU A 17 11.34 1.07 5.08
C LEU A 17 12.61 1.87 4.83
N THR A 18 13.70 1.15 4.54
CA THR A 18 14.89 1.78 3.96
C THR A 18 14.60 2.14 2.50
N ASP A 19 15.43 3.00 1.91
CA ASP A 19 15.30 3.34 0.49
C ASP A 19 15.39 2.11 -0.38
N ASP A 20 16.26 1.17 -0.06
CA ASP A 20 16.41 -0.08 -0.80
C ASP A 20 15.17 -0.96 -0.67
N GLU A 21 14.61 -1.08 0.53
CA GLU A 21 13.39 -1.85 0.75
C GLU A 21 12.22 -1.25 -0.03
N TYR A 22 12.10 0.07 -0.04
CA TYR A 22 11.05 0.74 -0.80
C TYR A 22 11.23 0.53 -2.30
N ARG A 23 12.46 0.62 -2.78
CA ARG A 23 12.78 0.38 -4.20
C ARG A 23 12.42 -1.04 -4.62
N MET A 24 12.71 -2.02 -3.76
CA MET A 24 12.33 -3.42 -4.01
C MET A 24 10.82 -3.62 -4.06
N LEU A 25 10.08 -2.93 -3.19
CA LEU A 25 8.62 -2.95 -3.22
C LEU A 25 8.11 -2.40 -4.55
N GLN A 26 8.61 -1.25 -4.98
CA GLN A 26 8.21 -0.65 -6.25
C GLN A 26 8.52 -1.58 -7.42
N LYS A 27 9.69 -2.22 -7.42
CA LYS A 27 10.06 -3.18 -8.45
C LYS A 27 9.08 -4.35 -8.49
N THR A 28 8.72 -4.89 -7.33
CA THR A 28 7.75 -5.98 -7.23
C THR A 28 6.42 -5.58 -7.87
N LEU A 29 5.93 -4.39 -7.59
CA LEU A 29 4.65 -3.92 -8.10
C LEU A 29 4.70 -3.53 -9.58
N ILE A 30 5.86 -3.11 -10.08
CA ILE A 30 6.06 -2.87 -11.51
C ILE A 30 5.99 -4.20 -12.27
N GLU A 31 6.67 -5.23 -11.75
CA GLU A 31 6.70 -6.55 -12.39
C GLU A 31 5.35 -7.26 -12.31
N ASN A 32 4.64 -7.08 -11.19
CA ASN A 32 3.31 -7.68 -11.00
C ASN A 32 2.44 -6.78 -10.13
N PRO A 33 1.65 -5.89 -10.73
CA PRO A 33 0.75 -5.02 -9.96
C PRO A 33 -0.25 -5.78 -9.09
N ARG A 34 -0.55 -7.02 -9.44
CA ARG A 34 -1.47 -7.87 -8.70
C ARG A 34 -0.78 -8.81 -7.72
N ALA A 35 0.47 -8.49 -7.33
CA ALA A 35 1.24 -9.29 -6.37
C ALA A 35 0.52 -9.42 -5.02
N GLY A 36 -0.12 -8.33 -4.57
CA GLY A 36 -0.90 -8.36 -3.33
C GLY A 36 -2.29 -8.94 -3.52
N SER A 37 -2.85 -9.46 -2.44
CA SER A 37 -4.21 -9.99 -2.44
C SER A 37 -5.25 -8.89 -2.19
N VAL A 38 -6.42 -9.01 -2.81
CA VAL A 38 -7.51 -8.06 -2.63
C VAL A 38 -8.06 -8.16 -1.21
N ILE A 39 -8.26 -7.01 -0.58
CA ILE A 39 -8.91 -6.92 0.73
C ILE A 39 -10.42 -6.88 0.49
N ARG A 40 -11.10 -7.87 1.06
CA ARG A 40 -12.55 -8.04 0.89
C ARG A 40 -13.32 -6.79 1.33
N GLY A 41 -14.30 -6.39 0.53
CA GLY A 41 -15.20 -5.29 0.87
C GLY A 41 -14.64 -3.90 0.62
N THR A 42 -13.53 -3.78 -0.11
CA THR A 42 -12.87 -2.49 -0.33
C THR A 42 -12.96 -1.98 -1.78
N GLY A 43 -13.53 -2.77 -2.68
CA GLY A 43 -13.61 -2.38 -4.08
C GLY A 43 -12.30 -2.51 -4.84
N GLY A 44 -11.37 -3.33 -4.37
CA GLY A 44 -10.14 -3.63 -5.10
C GLY A 44 -8.85 -3.18 -4.43
N ILE A 45 -8.92 -2.67 -3.21
CA ILE A 45 -7.71 -2.34 -2.45
C ILE A 45 -6.96 -3.62 -2.16
N ARG A 46 -5.64 -3.60 -2.33
CA ARG A 46 -4.76 -4.76 -2.19
C ARG A 46 -3.79 -4.59 -1.04
N LYS A 47 -3.33 -5.74 -0.54
CA LYS A 47 -2.36 -5.83 0.54
C LYS A 47 -1.20 -6.70 0.07
N VAL A 48 0.02 -6.17 0.13
CA VAL A 48 1.23 -6.92 -0.22
C VAL A 48 2.21 -6.87 0.95
N ARG A 49 2.87 -8.01 1.18
CA ARG A 49 3.90 -8.13 2.20
C ARG A 49 5.23 -7.60 1.68
N THR A 50 5.94 -6.85 2.49
CA THR A 50 7.32 -6.47 2.22
C THR A 50 8.19 -6.76 3.43
N SER A 51 9.45 -7.14 3.18
CA SER A 51 10.37 -7.52 4.23
C SER A 51 10.93 -6.31 4.97
N LEU A 52 11.10 -6.45 6.30
CA LEU A 52 11.83 -5.50 7.14
C LEU A 52 13.04 -6.20 7.76
N ALA A 53 13.63 -7.16 7.04
CA ALA A 53 14.71 -8.02 7.53
C ALA A 53 15.92 -7.20 8.02
N ALA A 54 16.24 -6.09 7.35
CA ALA A 54 17.36 -5.22 7.73
C ALA A 54 17.18 -4.61 9.12
N ARG A 55 15.95 -4.57 9.64
CA ARG A 55 15.64 -4.03 10.97
C ARG A 55 15.31 -5.12 11.98
N GLY A 56 15.45 -6.40 11.60
CA GLY A 56 15.18 -7.53 12.46
C GLY A 56 13.71 -7.67 12.88
N LYS A 57 12.78 -7.05 12.18
CA LYS A 57 11.36 -7.09 12.52
C LYS A 57 10.69 -8.29 11.86
N ARG A 58 10.10 -9.16 12.68
CA ARG A 58 9.38 -10.34 12.21
C ARG A 58 8.08 -9.95 11.51
N GLY A 59 7.70 -10.73 10.50
CA GLY A 59 6.46 -10.53 9.76
C GLY A 59 6.52 -9.39 8.75
N GLY A 60 7.57 -8.59 8.77
CA GLY A 60 7.76 -7.49 7.84
C GLY A 60 6.69 -6.41 7.97
N ALA A 61 6.38 -5.77 6.85
CA ALA A 61 5.33 -4.77 6.77
C ALA A 61 4.26 -5.21 5.78
N ARG A 62 3.09 -4.59 5.89
CA ARG A 62 2.01 -4.73 4.92
C ARG A 62 1.81 -3.39 4.24
N VAL A 63 1.88 -3.40 2.92
CA VAL A 63 1.65 -2.21 2.10
C VAL A 63 0.26 -2.32 1.49
N ILE A 64 -0.54 -1.29 1.71
CA ILE A 64 -1.90 -1.20 1.22
C ILE A 64 -1.89 -0.30 0.00
N TYR A 65 -2.36 -0.80 -1.13
CA TYR A 65 -2.30 -0.08 -2.39
C TYR A 65 -3.52 -0.35 -3.25
N PHE A 66 -3.67 0.45 -4.28
CA PHE A 66 -4.77 0.34 -5.23
C PHE A 66 -4.26 0.58 -6.65
N ILE A 67 -4.66 -0.27 -7.58
CA ILE A 67 -4.31 -0.09 -9.00
C ILE A 67 -5.29 0.93 -9.57
N VAL A 68 -4.81 2.16 -9.78
CA VAL A 68 -5.65 3.25 -10.31
C VAL A 68 -5.95 2.99 -11.78
N HIS A 69 -4.92 2.63 -12.54
CA HIS A 69 -5.02 2.10 -13.90
C HIS A 69 -3.70 1.38 -14.21
N GLU A 70 -3.55 0.86 -15.42
CA GLU A 70 -2.42 -0.01 -15.76
C GLU A 70 -1.03 0.62 -15.55
N ASP A 71 -0.94 1.95 -15.59
CA ASP A 71 0.33 2.67 -15.43
C ASP A 71 0.43 3.46 -14.12
N GLN A 72 -0.54 3.31 -13.22
CA GLN A 72 -0.54 4.09 -11.99
C GLN A 72 -1.02 3.26 -10.80
N ILE A 73 -0.21 3.27 -9.73
CA ILE A 73 -0.56 2.62 -8.46
C ILE A 73 -0.62 3.68 -7.38
N GLY A 74 -1.70 3.66 -6.61
CA GLY A 74 -1.84 4.49 -5.42
C GLY A 74 -1.36 3.74 -4.19
N LEU A 75 -0.36 4.29 -3.50
CA LEU A 75 0.16 3.75 -2.25
C LEU A 75 -0.56 4.44 -1.10
N LEU A 76 -1.38 3.68 -0.37
CA LEU A 76 -2.36 4.22 0.56
C LEU A 76 -1.88 4.26 2.00
N PHE A 77 -1.26 3.18 2.46
CA PHE A 77 -0.98 2.98 3.87
C PHE A 77 0.07 1.89 4.02
N VAL A 78 0.91 1.97 5.05
CA VAL A 78 1.87 0.89 5.36
C VAL A 78 1.95 0.74 6.87
N TYR A 79 1.99 -0.50 7.34
CA TYR A 79 2.11 -0.78 8.77
C TYR A 79 3.00 -1.99 9.01
N ALA A 80 3.68 -1.98 10.16
CA ALA A 80 4.48 -3.12 10.59
C ALA A 80 3.57 -4.21 11.16
N LYS A 81 3.74 -5.44 10.72
CA LYS A 81 2.89 -6.57 11.12
C LYS A 81 2.96 -6.85 12.62
N ASN A 82 4.11 -6.59 13.25
CA ASN A 82 4.29 -6.81 14.69
C ASN A 82 3.53 -5.79 15.55
N LEU A 83 3.12 -4.65 14.97
CA LEU A 83 2.37 -3.62 15.70
C LEU A 83 0.88 -3.68 15.41
N GLN A 84 0.50 -4.22 14.26
CA GLN A 84 -0.88 -4.26 13.81
C GLN A 84 -1.07 -5.47 12.91
N ALA A 85 -2.00 -6.37 13.26
CA ALA A 85 -2.19 -7.61 12.49
C ALA A 85 -2.87 -7.36 11.14
N ASP A 86 -3.88 -6.49 11.13
CA ASP A 86 -4.69 -6.16 9.95
C ASP A 86 -5.16 -4.71 10.03
N LEU A 87 -5.71 -4.22 8.92
CA LEU A 87 -6.40 -2.92 8.93
C LEU A 87 -7.61 -3.01 9.85
N SER A 88 -7.82 -1.96 10.65
CA SER A 88 -9.04 -1.83 11.43
C SER A 88 -10.24 -1.53 10.50
N PRO A 89 -11.47 -1.79 10.94
CA PRO A 89 -12.65 -1.41 10.15
C PRO A 89 -12.69 0.09 9.82
N ALA A 90 -12.26 0.94 10.75
CA ALA A 90 -12.21 2.39 10.53
C ALA A 90 -11.18 2.75 9.45
N GLN A 91 -10.02 2.12 9.47
CA GLN A 91 -8.98 2.32 8.45
C GLN A 91 -9.48 1.87 7.08
N LYS A 92 -10.11 0.70 6.98
CA LYS A 92 -10.69 0.21 5.72
C LYS A 92 -11.68 1.21 5.15
N LYS A 93 -12.55 1.75 5.99
CA LYS A 93 -13.56 2.72 5.57
C LYS A 93 -12.92 3.99 5.03
N THR A 94 -11.93 4.54 5.75
CA THR A 94 -11.22 5.75 5.34
C THR A 94 -10.51 5.54 4.00
N LEU A 95 -9.79 4.43 3.86
CA LEU A 95 -9.03 4.15 2.63
C LEU A 95 -9.97 3.90 1.44
N THR A 96 -11.11 3.26 1.67
CA THR A 96 -12.11 3.07 0.62
C THR A 96 -12.64 4.42 0.12
N LEU A 97 -12.84 5.39 1.01
CA LEU A 97 -13.27 6.74 0.63
C LEU A 97 -12.19 7.45 -0.20
N VAL A 98 -10.92 7.31 0.17
CA VAL A 98 -9.81 7.89 -0.60
C VAL A 98 -9.80 7.33 -2.03
N VAL A 99 -9.95 6.03 -2.18
CA VAL A 99 -9.98 5.37 -3.50
C VAL A 99 -11.17 5.88 -4.33
N LYS A 100 -12.34 6.02 -3.71
CA LYS A 100 -13.51 6.55 -4.41
C LYS A 100 -13.28 7.98 -4.92
N GLN A 101 -12.60 8.80 -4.13
CA GLN A 101 -12.26 10.16 -4.55
C GLN A 101 -11.30 10.16 -5.74
N TRP A 102 -10.30 9.28 -5.73
CA TRP A 102 -9.38 9.15 -6.86
C TRP A 102 -10.10 8.71 -8.13
N GLN A 103 -11.01 7.73 -8.01
CA GLN A 103 -11.80 7.26 -9.14
C GLN A 103 -12.72 8.35 -9.68
N ALA A 104 -13.35 9.13 -8.82
CA ALA A 104 -14.22 10.23 -9.22
C ALA A 104 -13.46 11.31 -9.99
N LYS A 105 -12.27 11.69 -9.51
CA LYS A 105 -11.42 12.67 -10.21
C LYS A 105 -11.00 12.18 -11.59
N ARG A 106 -10.71 10.89 -11.70
CA ARG A 106 -10.29 10.28 -12.96
C ARG A 106 -11.41 10.25 -13.99
N ASN A 107 -12.66 10.09 -13.52
CA ASN A 107 -13.83 9.97 -14.38
C ASN A 107 -14.51 11.33 -14.70
N SER A 108 -14.01 12.40 -14.13
CA SER A 108 -14.57 13.75 -14.32
C SER A 108 -14.01 14.48 -15.54
#